data_4a2febc377709bb5dd5c4c5d4bb18687
#
_entry.id   4a2febc377709bb5dd5c4c5d4bb18687
#
_cell.length_a   1.000
_cell.length_b   1.000
_cell.length_c   1.000
_cell.angle_alpha   90.00
_cell.angle_beta   90.00
_cell.angle_gamma   90.00
#
_symmetry.space_group_name_H-M   'P 1'
#
loop_
_entity.id
_entity.type
_entity.pdbx_description
1 polymer ?
#
loop_
_entity_poly.entity_id
_entity_poly.type
_entity_poly.pdbx_seq_one_letter_code
_entity_poly.pdbx_strand_id
1 'polypeptide(L)'
;MNRRQMLQRSVGTALSVAMAGTGLKAGATKATPMPGSAKELPKTVSGIALPDTKLAIAAYELGAGAYSPYLLNHAMRTYVFGALAGRAQKKEFDEETLYIACVLHDLGLTQKYEGDLPFEIQGAEAARKFLIEHGVSREKAEMVWDGIAMHVSIIGSYKRPEISLVGAGAGADVVGPDPAEVPAAKVAEVLNAFPRLKFKEQFLKTCADVVTRHPRAAGRTFMRDIAERYVKDYHPRNFCDAMEKAPYEE
;
A
#
# COMPACT_ATOMS: atom_id res chain seq x y z
N MET A 1 -19.55 -24.70 -15.07
CA MET A 1 -19.86 -23.84 -13.89
C MET A 1 -20.21 -22.45 -14.40
N ASN A 2 -21.41 -21.94 -14.04
CA ASN A 2 -21.99 -20.74 -14.65
C ASN A 2 -21.56 -19.48 -13.87
N ARG A 3 -21.34 -18.36 -14.58
CA ARG A 3 -20.89 -17.06 -14.04
C ARG A 3 -21.68 -16.55 -12.81
N ARG A 4 -22.92 -16.98 -12.63
CA ARG A 4 -23.76 -16.66 -11.47
C ARG A 4 -23.32 -17.32 -10.16
N GLN A 5 -22.57 -18.42 -10.21
CA GLN A 5 -22.10 -19.15 -9.03
C GLN A 5 -20.81 -18.58 -8.45
N MET A 6 -20.06 -17.77 -9.21
CA MET A 6 -18.86 -17.09 -8.73
C MET A 6 -19.16 -15.83 -7.88
N LEU A 7 -20.29 -15.16 -8.15
CA LEU A 7 -20.66 -13.92 -7.44
C LEU A 7 -21.38 -14.15 -6.09
N GLN A 8 -21.77 -15.38 -5.79
CA GLN A 8 -22.50 -15.70 -4.54
C GLN A 8 -21.61 -16.23 -3.39
N ARG A 9 -20.29 -16.35 -3.59
CA ARG A 9 -19.36 -16.83 -2.54
C ARG A 9 -18.67 -15.74 -1.72
N SER A 10 -18.96 -14.49 -1.97
CA SER A 10 -18.33 -13.34 -1.27
C SER A 10 -19.23 -12.64 -0.24
N VAL A 11 -20.37 -13.21 0.14
CA VAL A 11 -21.20 -12.63 1.20
C VAL A 11 -21.62 -13.73 2.18
N GLY A 12 -21.06 -13.66 3.38
CA GLY A 12 -21.65 -14.22 4.57
C GLY A 12 -21.07 -15.52 5.09
N THR A 13 -20.17 -15.44 6.05
CA THR A 13 -20.25 -16.25 7.26
C THR A 13 -19.59 -15.48 8.42
N ALA A 14 -20.42 -14.76 9.16
CA ALA A 14 -20.07 -14.33 10.50
C ALA A 14 -20.10 -15.57 11.41
N LEU A 15 -18.93 -16.14 11.70
CA LEU A 15 -18.79 -17.15 12.74
C LEU A 15 -18.48 -16.43 14.05
N SER A 16 -19.46 -16.40 14.95
CA SER A 16 -19.26 -16.07 16.36
C SER A 16 -18.42 -17.16 17.02
N VAL A 17 -17.14 -16.87 17.27
CA VAL A 17 -16.28 -17.71 18.10
C VAL A 17 -16.32 -17.19 19.52
N ALA A 18 -16.89 -18.00 20.42
CA ALA A 18 -16.84 -17.77 21.85
C ALA A 18 -15.38 -17.81 22.35
N MET A 19 -14.93 -16.73 22.98
CA MET A 19 -13.60 -16.60 23.57
C MET A 19 -13.52 -17.40 24.87
N ALA A 20 -12.90 -18.57 24.82
CA ALA A 20 -12.39 -19.21 26.04
C ALA A 20 -11.03 -18.55 26.36
N GLY A 21 -10.98 -17.80 27.47
CA GLY A 21 -9.78 -17.13 27.92
C GLY A 21 -8.73 -18.12 28.43
N THR A 22 -7.61 -18.24 27.73
CA THR A 22 -6.34 -18.69 28.29
C THR A 22 -5.37 -17.52 28.19
N GLY A 23 -5.04 -16.96 29.34
CA GLY A 23 -4.12 -15.84 29.47
C GLY A 23 -2.70 -16.19 29.05
N LEU A 24 -2.36 -15.95 27.80
CA LEU A 24 -0.98 -15.80 27.37
C LEU A 24 -0.53 -14.38 27.74
N LYS A 25 0.35 -14.28 28.73
CA LYS A 25 1.11 -13.04 28.98
C LYS A 25 1.94 -12.75 27.72
N ALA A 26 1.46 -11.83 26.90
CA ALA A 26 2.27 -11.25 25.84
C ALA A 26 3.42 -10.47 26.51
N GLY A 27 4.62 -11.03 26.45
CA GLY A 27 5.83 -10.30 26.77
C GLY A 27 5.89 -9.09 25.83
N ALA A 28 5.86 -7.88 26.37
CA ALA A 28 6.06 -6.66 25.61
C ALA A 28 7.49 -6.66 25.05
N THR A 29 7.68 -7.18 23.85
CA THR A 29 8.89 -6.96 23.09
C THR A 29 8.95 -5.45 22.78
N LYS A 30 9.99 -4.78 23.29
CA LYS A 30 10.29 -3.39 22.95
C LYS A 30 10.36 -3.32 21.42
N ALA A 31 9.47 -2.54 20.82
CA ALA A 31 9.52 -2.27 19.38
C ALA A 31 10.92 -1.74 19.04
N THR A 32 11.63 -2.46 18.19
CA THR A 32 12.93 -2.01 17.69
C THR A 32 12.69 -0.74 16.85
N PRO A 33 13.41 0.37 17.12
CA PRO A 33 13.33 1.53 16.24
C PRO A 33 13.68 1.15 14.81
N MET A 34 13.01 1.78 13.82
CA MET A 34 13.39 1.56 12.42
C MET A 34 14.83 1.97 12.17
N PRO A 35 15.57 1.21 11.36
CA PRO A 35 16.90 1.59 10.92
C PRO A 35 16.87 2.98 10.29
N GLY A 36 17.75 3.86 10.72
CA GLY A 36 17.96 5.18 10.10
C GLY A 36 18.61 5.09 8.72
N SER A 37 19.18 3.93 8.39
CA SER A 37 19.89 3.66 7.14
C SER A 37 19.49 2.29 6.57
N ALA A 38 19.44 2.20 5.23
CA ALA A 38 19.22 0.94 4.52
C ALA A 38 20.24 -0.17 4.89
N LYS A 39 21.44 0.20 5.32
CA LYS A 39 22.49 -0.74 5.75
C LYS A 39 22.16 -1.50 7.04
N GLU A 40 21.22 -1.00 7.82
CA GLU A 40 20.78 -1.63 9.07
C GLU A 40 19.59 -2.58 8.86
N LEU A 41 19.03 -2.62 7.64
CA LEU A 41 17.93 -3.52 7.31
C LEU A 41 18.38 -4.99 7.36
N PRO A 42 17.48 -5.91 7.77
CA PRO A 42 17.77 -7.34 7.65
C PRO A 42 17.93 -7.73 6.17
N LYS A 43 18.82 -8.66 5.88
CA LYS A 43 19.01 -9.13 4.49
C LYS A 43 17.78 -9.86 3.94
N THR A 44 17.05 -10.53 4.82
CA THR A 44 15.83 -11.29 4.46
C THR A 44 14.78 -11.16 5.55
N VAL A 45 13.51 -11.14 5.14
CA VAL A 45 12.34 -11.21 6.03
C VAL A 45 11.39 -12.26 5.51
N SER A 46 11.05 -13.25 6.33
CA SER A 46 10.17 -14.37 5.96
C SER A 46 10.58 -15.12 4.68
N GLY A 47 11.91 -15.18 4.42
CA GLY A 47 12.49 -15.79 3.23
C GLY A 47 12.48 -14.88 1.97
N ILE A 48 12.01 -13.64 2.07
CA ILE A 48 12.11 -12.65 1.01
C ILE A 48 13.39 -11.84 1.22
N ALA A 49 14.25 -11.78 0.20
CA ALA A 49 15.42 -10.93 0.19
C ALA A 49 15.01 -9.46 0.08
N LEU A 50 15.67 -8.58 0.82
CA LEU A 50 15.53 -7.14 0.63
C LEU A 50 16.62 -6.68 -0.35
N PRO A 51 16.27 -6.09 -1.51
CA PRO A 51 17.24 -5.60 -2.47
C PRO A 51 18.20 -4.58 -1.84
N ASP A 52 19.51 -4.73 -2.11
CA ASP A 52 20.59 -3.90 -1.56
C ASP A 52 21.43 -3.21 -2.64
N THR A 53 20.88 -3.09 -3.84
CA THR A 53 21.50 -2.31 -4.92
C THR A 53 21.57 -0.82 -4.56
N LYS A 54 22.42 -0.07 -5.23
CA LYS A 54 22.52 1.39 -5.03
C LYS A 54 21.16 2.08 -5.21
N LEU A 55 20.38 1.64 -6.18
CA LEU A 55 19.05 2.20 -6.46
C LEU A 55 18.03 1.84 -5.37
N ALA A 56 18.01 0.59 -4.93
CA ALA A 56 17.14 0.13 -3.84
C ALA A 56 17.46 0.87 -2.52
N ILE A 57 18.75 1.04 -2.21
CA ILE A 57 19.20 1.82 -1.05
C ILE A 57 18.72 3.27 -1.15
N ALA A 58 18.94 3.92 -2.30
CA ALA A 58 18.50 5.30 -2.51
C ALA A 58 16.97 5.47 -2.43
N ALA A 59 16.20 4.49 -2.94
CA ALA A 59 14.74 4.49 -2.80
C ALA A 59 14.29 4.36 -1.34
N TYR A 60 14.94 3.48 -0.56
CA TYR A 60 14.69 3.38 0.88
C TYR A 60 15.00 4.69 1.61
N GLU A 61 16.15 5.30 1.33
CA GLU A 61 16.57 6.55 1.96
C GLU A 61 15.62 7.71 1.62
N LEU A 62 15.10 7.75 0.38
CA LEU A 62 14.06 8.70 -0.01
C LEU A 62 12.79 8.49 0.82
N GLY A 63 12.32 7.25 0.94
CA GLY A 63 11.17 6.89 1.77
C GLY A 63 11.42 7.21 3.26
N ALA A 64 12.55 6.82 3.81
CA ALA A 64 12.92 7.07 5.20
C ALA A 64 13.02 8.57 5.54
N GLY A 65 13.43 9.39 4.57
CA GLY A 65 13.46 10.85 4.72
C GLY A 65 12.10 11.54 4.58
N ALA A 66 11.09 10.85 4.02
CA ALA A 66 9.77 11.41 3.78
C ALA A 66 8.69 10.87 4.72
N TYR A 67 8.75 9.60 5.07
CA TYR A 67 7.73 8.89 5.85
C TYR A 67 7.92 9.04 7.35
N SER A 68 6.79 9.04 8.07
CA SER A 68 6.80 8.70 9.48
C SER A 68 7.14 7.21 9.68
N PRO A 69 7.64 6.80 10.87
CA PRO A 69 8.07 5.41 11.10
C PRO A 69 7.00 4.35 10.79
N TYR A 70 5.72 4.60 11.10
CA TYR A 70 4.66 3.64 10.83
C TYR A 70 4.42 3.45 9.32
N LEU A 71 4.57 4.53 8.53
CA LEU A 71 4.35 4.52 7.07
C LEU A 71 5.53 3.88 6.35
N LEU A 72 6.77 4.13 6.81
CA LEU A 72 7.94 3.42 6.31
C LEU A 72 7.83 1.91 6.56
N ASN A 73 7.40 1.52 7.77
CA ASN A 73 7.15 0.11 8.08
C ASN A 73 6.05 -0.49 7.20
N HIS A 74 4.99 0.27 6.89
CA HIS A 74 3.95 -0.14 5.94
C HIS A 74 4.55 -0.41 4.56
N ALA A 75 5.34 0.52 4.05
CA ALA A 75 6.00 0.38 2.75
C ALA A 75 6.88 -0.88 2.68
N MET A 76 7.65 -1.16 3.73
CA MET A 76 8.48 -2.37 3.81
C MET A 76 7.64 -3.66 3.90
N ARG A 77 6.55 -3.66 4.68
CA ARG A 77 5.62 -4.81 4.74
C ARG A 77 4.91 -5.02 3.42
N THR A 78 4.54 -3.94 2.73
CA THR A 78 3.95 -3.99 1.37
C THR A 78 4.83 -4.78 0.41
N TYR A 79 6.14 -4.52 0.40
CA TYR A 79 7.06 -5.30 -0.42
C TYR A 79 7.09 -6.77 -0.02
N VAL A 80 7.28 -7.07 1.27
CA VAL A 80 7.42 -8.47 1.71
C VAL A 80 6.14 -9.25 1.45
N PHE A 81 4.96 -8.70 1.74
CA PHE A 81 3.68 -9.35 1.46
C PHE A 81 3.43 -9.51 -0.05
N GLY A 82 3.72 -8.49 -0.85
CA GLY A 82 3.61 -8.59 -2.31
C GLY A 82 4.51 -9.69 -2.89
N ALA A 83 5.77 -9.76 -2.46
CA ALA A 83 6.70 -10.80 -2.89
C ALA A 83 6.28 -12.21 -2.43
N LEU A 84 5.75 -12.35 -1.20
CA LEU A 84 5.20 -13.62 -0.71
C LEU A 84 4.01 -14.08 -1.54
N ALA A 85 3.06 -13.18 -1.83
CA ALA A 85 1.91 -13.47 -2.69
C ALA A 85 2.37 -13.84 -4.12
N GLY A 86 3.33 -13.11 -4.68
CA GLY A 86 3.89 -13.42 -6.00
C GLY A 86 4.51 -14.81 -6.07
N ARG A 87 5.29 -15.20 -5.06
CA ARG A 87 5.87 -16.56 -4.97
C ARG A 87 4.81 -17.64 -4.79
N ALA A 88 3.79 -17.41 -3.95
CA ALA A 88 2.68 -18.34 -3.77
C ALA A 88 1.90 -18.55 -5.07
N GLN A 89 1.71 -17.49 -5.85
CA GLN A 89 1.06 -17.52 -7.16
C GLN A 89 1.98 -17.97 -8.30
N LYS A 90 3.26 -18.31 -8.01
CA LYS A 90 4.29 -18.71 -9.00
C LYS A 90 4.48 -17.69 -10.12
N LYS A 91 4.37 -16.39 -9.79
CA LYS A 91 4.64 -15.29 -10.70
C LYS A 91 6.15 -15.02 -10.76
N GLU A 92 6.66 -14.77 -11.96
CA GLU A 92 8.00 -14.20 -12.16
C GLU A 92 7.89 -12.68 -12.17
N PHE A 93 8.78 -12.00 -11.43
CA PHE A 93 8.82 -10.54 -11.33
C PHE A 93 10.23 -10.06 -11.00
N ASP A 94 10.54 -8.83 -11.41
CA ASP A 94 11.77 -8.14 -11.02
C ASP A 94 11.64 -7.64 -9.58
N GLU A 95 12.41 -8.26 -8.66
CA GLU A 95 12.35 -8.00 -7.22
C GLU A 95 12.74 -6.55 -6.89
N GLU A 96 13.71 -5.96 -7.62
CA GLU A 96 14.13 -4.57 -7.40
C GLU A 96 13.03 -3.59 -7.82
N THR A 97 12.41 -3.81 -8.98
CA THR A 97 11.30 -2.96 -9.47
C THR A 97 10.12 -3.01 -8.50
N LEU A 98 9.72 -4.21 -8.06
CA LEU A 98 8.67 -4.38 -7.07
C LEU A 98 9.02 -3.70 -5.74
N TYR A 99 10.26 -3.88 -5.26
CA TYR A 99 10.73 -3.25 -4.03
C TYR A 99 10.62 -1.73 -4.10
N ILE A 100 11.16 -1.12 -5.15
CA ILE A 100 11.14 0.32 -5.33
C ILE A 100 9.70 0.85 -5.39
N ALA A 101 8.84 0.19 -6.17
CA ALA A 101 7.42 0.56 -6.26
C ALA A 101 6.75 0.51 -4.88
N CYS A 102 6.95 -0.58 -4.12
CA CYS A 102 6.39 -0.74 -2.78
C CYS A 102 6.95 0.28 -1.77
N VAL A 103 8.26 0.54 -1.81
CA VAL A 103 8.88 1.49 -0.87
C VAL A 103 8.40 2.92 -1.11
N LEU A 104 8.09 3.29 -2.35
CA LEU A 104 7.74 4.66 -2.71
C LEU A 104 6.22 4.89 -2.92
N HIS A 105 5.35 3.87 -2.77
CA HIS A 105 3.96 3.95 -3.18
C HIS A 105 3.13 5.01 -2.46
N ASP A 106 3.46 5.30 -1.22
CA ASP A 106 2.72 6.24 -0.36
C ASP A 106 3.38 7.63 -0.24
N LEU A 107 4.37 7.96 -1.08
CA LEU A 107 5.01 9.29 -1.05
C LEU A 107 3.98 10.43 -1.10
N GLY A 108 2.91 10.28 -1.87
CA GLY A 108 1.85 11.27 -1.99
C GLY A 108 1.01 11.49 -0.72
N LEU A 109 1.17 10.66 0.32
CA LEU A 109 0.58 10.90 1.64
C LEU A 109 1.45 11.78 2.53
N THR A 110 2.60 12.26 2.05
CA THR A 110 3.52 13.09 2.82
C THR A 110 3.44 14.55 2.43
N GLN A 111 3.67 15.45 3.38
CA GLN A 111 3.59 16.91 3.14
C GLN A 111 4.48 17.39 2.00
N LYS A 112 5.58 16.69 1.73
CA LYS A 112 6.49 17.05 0.64
C LYS A 112 5.92 16.79 -0.75
N TYR A 113 5.03 15.80 -0.86
CA TYR A 113 4.55 15.29 -2.15
C TYR A 113 3.02 15.33 -2.30
N GLU A 114 2.27 15.64 -1.23
CA GLU A 114 0.82 15.78 -1.30
C GLU A 114 0.38 16.94 -2.20
N GLY A 115 -0.83 16.90 -2.72
CA GLY A 115 -1.41 17.94 -3.56
C GLY A 115 -2.84 17.60 -3.99
N ASP A 116 -3.36 18.33 -4.97
CA ASP A 116 -4.76 18.21 -5.42
C ASP A 116 -5.07 16.97 -6.27
N LEU A 117 -4.05 16.25 -6.73
CA LEU A 117 -4.24 14.95 -7.38
C LEU A 117 -4.37 13.84 -6.34
N PRO A 118 -4.98 12.69 -6.67
CA PRO A 118 -4.95 11.50 -5.81
C PRO A 118 -3.53 11.17 -5.36
N PHE A 119 -3.37 10.75 -4.10
CA PHE A 119 -2.05 10.54 -3.50
C PHE A 119 -1.21 9.51 -4.26
N GLU A 120 -1.85 8.48 -4.83
CA GLU A 120 -1.20 7.47 -5.64
C GLU A 120 -0.60 8.07 -6.93
N ILE A 121 -1.22 9.09 -7.49
CA ILE A 121 -0.67 9.83 -8.65
C ILE A 121 0.47 10.75 -8.22
N GLN A 122 0.32 11.47 -7.10
CA GLN A 122 1.38 12.31 -6.55
C GLN A 122 2.63 11.49 -6.22
N GLY A 123 2.44 10.32 -5.58
CA GLY A 123 3.52 9.39 -5.25
C GLY A 123 4.19 8.81 -6.50
N ALA A 124 3.41 8.42 -7.51
CA ALA A 124 3.91 7.90 -8.77
C ALA A 124 4.77 8.92 -9.53
N GLU A 125 4.32 10.19 -9.59
CA GLU A 125 5.10 11.27 -10.21
C GLU A 125 6.42 11.52 -9.47
N ALA A 126 6.39 11.54 -8.13
CA ALA A 126 7.59 11.70 -7.32
C ALA A 126 8.59 10.56 -7.53
N ALA A 127 8.10 9.30 -7.56
CA ALA A 127 8.92 8.12 -7.79
C ALA A 127 9.51 8.10 -9.21
N ARG A 128 8.72 8.43 -10.24
CA ARG A 128 9.21 8.52 -11.61
C ARG A 128 10.31 9.55 -11.77
N LYS A 129 10.12 10.75 -11.20
CA LYS A 129 11.12 11.80 -11.20
C LYS A 129 12.43 11.32 -10.55
N PHE A 130 12.33 10.74 -9.36
CA PHE A 130 13.47 10.16 -8.65
C PHE A 130 14.22 9.14 -9.50
N LEU A 131 13.52 8.21 -10.16
CA LEU A 131 14.11 7.16 -10.98
C LEU A 131 14.85 7.73 -12.20
N ILE A 132 14.27 8.68 -12.90
CA ILE A 132 14.90 9.36 -14.05
C ILE A 132 16.16 10.10 -13.61
N GLU A 133 16.12 10.81 -12.47
CA GLU A 133 17.30 11.50 -11.89
C GLU A 133 18.42 10.52 -11.51
N HIS A 134 18.10 9.25 -11.23
CA HIS A 134 19.07 8.17 -10.96
C HIS A 134 19.46 7.38 -12.21
N GLY A 135 19.13 7.86 -13.41
CA GLY A 135 19.53 7.24 -14.68
C GLY A 135 18.80 5.93 -15.02
N VAL A 136 17.67 5.66 -14.39
CA VAL A 136 16.84 4.50 -14.70
C VAL A 136 16.16 4.70 -16.05
N SER A 137 16.03 3.63 -16.84
CA SER A 137 15.34 3.69 -18.12
C SER A 137 13.90 4.17 -17.97
N ARG A 138 13.40 4.90 -18.97
CA ARG A 138 12.02 5.38 -18.95
C ARG A 138 11.01 4.24 -18.82
N GLU A 139 11.25 3.12 -19.49
CA GLU A 139 10.38 1.94 -19.41
C GLU A 139 10.25 1.42 -17.95
N LYS A 140 11.38 1.25 -17.24
CA LYS A 140 11.35 0.81 -15.83
C LYS A 140 10.71 1.86 -14.92
N ALA A 141 10.98 3.15 -15.17
CA ALA A 141 10.37 4.24 -14.40
C ALA A 141 8.85 4.31 -14.58
N GLU A 142 8.33 4.11 -15.80
CA GLU A 142 6.89 4.04 -16.09
C GLU A 142 6.26 2.77 -15.46
N MET A 143 6.96 1.65 -15.40
CA MET A 143 6.49 0.44 -14.72
C MET A 143 6.30 0.67 -13.22
N VAL A 144 7.24 1.35 -12.57
CA VAL A 144 7.11 1.75 -11.16
C VAL A 144 5.97 2.75 -10.99
N TRP A 145 5.84 3.72 -11.91
CA TRP A 145 4.74 4.67 -11.93
C TRP A 145 3.38 3.96 -11.98
N ASP A 146 3.20 3.02 -12.93
CA ASP A 146 1.98 2.22 -13.06
C ASP A 146 1.69 1.42 -11.78
N GLY A 147 2.72 0.80 -11.19
CA GLY A 147 2.60 0.05 -9.94
C GLY A 147 2.07 0.92 -8.79
N ILE A 148 2.59 2.12 -8.65
CA ILE A 148 2.18 3.08 -7.62
C ILE A 148 0.80 3.65 -7.94
N ALA A 149 0.57 4.15 -9.16
CA ALA A 149 -0.68 4.80 -9.54
C ALA A 149 -1.90 3.87 -9.50
N MET A 150 -1.69 2.56 -9.69
CA MET A 150 -2.76 1.57 -9.77
C MET A 150 -2.91 0.69 -8.51
N HIS A 151 -2.08 0.88 -7.47
CA HIS A 151 -2.07 -0.03 -6.32
C HIS A 151 -3.39 -0.05 -5.52
N VAL A 152 -4.17 1.03 -5.60
CA VAL A 152 -5.51 1.11 -4.96
C VAL A 152 -6.65 0.74 -5.91
N SER A 153 -6.34 0.41 -7.16
CA SER A 153 -7.34 0.10 -8.19
C SER A 153 -7.37 -1.38 -8.52
N ILE A 154 -8.58 -1.93 -8.68
CA ILE A 154 -8.76 -3.30 -9.19
C ILE A 154 -8.10 -3.50 -10.56
N ILE A 155 -7.93 -2.43 -11.35
CA ILE A 155 -7.27 -2.51 -12.66
C ILE A 155 -5.82 -2.97 -12.51
N GLY A 156 -5.11 -2.52 -11.47
CA GLY A 156 -3.74 -2.93 -11.18
C GLY A 156 -3.57 -4.44 -11.05
N SER A 157 -4.57 -5.16 -10.52
CA SER A 157 -4.50 -6.62 -10.35
C SER A 157 -4.49 -7.41 -11.66
N TYR A 158 -4.88 -6.79 -12.78
CA TYR A 158 -4.86 -7.39 -14.13
C TYR A 158 -3.61 -7.03 -14.94
N LYS A 159 -2.68 -6.32 -14.34
CA LYS A 159 -1.42 -5.91 -14.97
C LYS A 159 -0.29 -6.92 -14.71
N ARG A 160 0.90 -6.59 -15.17
CA ARG A 160 2.14 -7.36 -14.95
C ARG A 160 2.40 -7.54 -13.44
N PRO A 161 3.15 -8.58 -13.06
CA PRO A 161 3.40 -8.88 -11.65
C PRO A 161 3.94 -7.69 -10.85
N GLU A 162 4.92 -6.94 -11.38
CA GLU A 162 5.53 -5.77 -10.71
C GLU A 162 4.50 -4.67 -10.37
N ILE A 163 3.39 -4.60 -11.12
CA ILE A 163 2.29 -3.67 -10.86
C ILE A 163 1.27 -4.28 -9.92
N SER A 164 0.80 -5.51 -10.23
CA SER A 164 -0.28 -6.16 -9.47
C SER A 164 0.11 -6.50 -8.03
N LEU A 165 1.40 -6.80 -7.80
CA LEU A 165 1.90 -7.19 -6.48
C LEU A 165 2.08 -6.00 -5.52
N VAL A 166 2.19 -4.75 -6.02
CA VAL A 166 2.17 -3.57 -5.15
C VAL A 166 0.82 -3.48 -4.44
N GLY A 167 -0.27 -3.54 -5.21
CA GLY A 167 -1.63 -3.52 -4.64
C GLY A 167 -1.93 -4.73 -3.76
N ALA A 168 -1.48 -5.93 -4.14
CA ALA A 168 -1.63 -7.13 -3.32
C ALA A 168 -0.91 -6.98 -1.98
N GLY A 169 0.33 -6.47 -1.97
CA GLY A 169 1.10 -6.26 -0.75
C GLY A 169 0.52 -5.16 0.15
N ALA A 170 0.12 -4.03 -0.42
CA ALA A 170 -0.52 -2.94 0.32
C ALA A 170 -1.85 -3.40 0.94
N GLY A 171 -2.70 -4.07 0.16
CA GLY A 171 -3.95 -4.65 0.65
C GLY A 171 -3.73 -5.68 1.75
N ALA A 172 -2.74 -6.57 1.60
CA ALA A 172 -2.38 -7.56 2.61
C ALA A 172 -2.00 -6.92 3.95
N ASP A 173 -1.27 -5.79 3.93
CA ASP A 173 -0.95 -5.10 5.19
C ASP A 173 -2.15 -4.34 5.76
N VAL A 174 -3.01 -3.75 4.96
CA VAL A 174 -4.14 -2.93 5.44
C VAL A 174 -5.28 -3.79 5.99
N VAL A 175 -5.73 -4.80 5.22
CA VAL A 175 -6.92 -5.60 5.55
C VAL A 175 -6.63 -7.06 5.91
N GLY A 176 -5.40 -7.50 5.73
CA GLY A 176 -4.93 -8.88 5.96
C GLY A 176 -4.70 -9.63 4.66
N PRO A 177 -3.66 -10.49 4.61
CA PRO A 177 -3.37 -11.32 3.44
C PRO A 177 -4.32 -12.53 3.37
N ASP A 178 -4.41 -13.12 2.17
CA ASP A 178 -5.00 -14.46 2.02
C ASP A 178 -4.11 -15.49 2.75
N PRO A 179 -4.66 -16.24 3.73
CA PRO A 179 -3.89 -17.24 4.48
C PRO A 179 -3.32 -18.36 3.60
N ALA A 180 -3.90 -18.61 2.42
CA ALA A 180 -3.38 -19.58 1.45
C ALA A 180 -2.08 -19.10 0.78
N GLU A 181 -1.91 -17.78 0.64
CA GLU A 181 -0.72 -17.17 0.05
C GLU A 181 0.34 -16.82 1.10
N VAL A 182 -0.12 -16.28 2.25
CA VAL A 182 0.76 -15.84 3.34
C VAL A 182 0.29 -16.44 4.67
N PRO A 183 0.85 -17.60 5.08
CA PRO A 183 0.51 -18.24 6.34
C PRO A 183 0.77 -17.35 7.56
N ALA A 184 0.00 -17.53 8.64
CA ALA A 184 0.08 -16.74 9.86
C ALA A 184 1.48 -16.63 10.48
N ALA A 185 2.28 -17.69 10.38
CA ALA A 185 3.67 -17.69 10.87
C ALA A 185 4.52 -16.65 10.11
N LYS A 186 4.38 -16.57 8.78
CA LYS A 186 5.07 -15.57 7.96
C LYS A 186 4.59 -14.15 8.25
N VAL A 187 3.28 -13.97 8.47
CA VAL A 187 2.73 -12.67 8.91
C VAL A 187 3.41 -12.23 10.23
N ALA A 188 3.53 -13.13 11.21
CA ALA A 188 4.18 -12.82 12.47
C ALA A 188 5.65 -12.40 12.30
N GLU A 189 6.42 -13.09 11.45
CA GLU A 189 7.80 -12.72 11.12
C GLU A 189 7.90 -11.32 10.50
N VAL A 190 7.00 -11.00 9.54
CA VAL A 190 6.96 -9.68 8.88
C VAL A 190 6.63 -8.57 9.88
N LEU A 191 5.63 -8.80 10.74
CA LEU A 191 5.24 -7.82 11.77
C LEU A 191 6.29 -7.64 12.87
N ASN A 192 7.09 -8.66 13.14
CA ASN A 192 8.23 -8.57 14.06
C ASN A 192 9.37 -7.75 13.44
N ALA A 193 9.67 -7.94 12.16
CA ALA A 193 10.70 -7.18 11.45
C ALA A 193 10.30 -5.70 11.26
N PHE A 194 9.05 -5.45 10.91
CA PHE A 194 8.49 -4.13 10.64
C PHE A 194 7.21 -3.90 11.45
N PRO A 195 7.31 -3.47 12.72
CA PRO A 195 6.17 -3.29 13.63
C PRO A 195 5.13 -2.29 13.10
N ARG A 196 3.87 -2.53 13.42
CA ARG A 196 2.76 -1.70 12.94
C ARG A 196 2.69 -0.29 13.55
N LEU A 197 3.21 -0.06 14.74
CA LEU A 197 3.30 1.25 15.39
C LEU A 197 1.96 2.02 15.36
N LYS A 198 0.85 1.38 15.77
CA LYS A 198 -0.52 1.95 15.68
C LYS A 198 -0.96 2.32 14.25
N PHE A 199 -0.54 1.56 13.28
CA PHE A 199 -0.78 1.83 11.84
C PHE A 199 -2.24 2.23 11.55
N LYS A 200 -3.24 1.49 12.04
CA LYS A 200 -4.65 1.77 11.73
C LYS A 200 -5.05 3.20 12.09
N GLU A 201 -4.72 3.62 13.30
CA GLU A 201 -5.05 4.96 13.80
C GLU A 201 -4.29 6.04 13.01
N GLN A 202 -2.97 5.86 12.86
CA GLN A 202 -2.12 6.84 12.22
C GLN A 202 -2.40 6.98 10.71
N PHE A 203 -2.66 5.86 10.03
CA PHE A 203 -2.95 5.85 8.60
C PHE A 203 -4.28 6.56 8.30
N LEU A 204 -5.35 6.22 9.05
CA LEU A 204 -6.65 6.90 8.90
C LEU A 204 -6.53 8.41 9.14
N LYS A 205 -5.78 8.80 10.18
CA LYS A 205 -5.53 10.22 10.47
C LYS A 205 -4.76 10.89 9.33
N THR A 206 -3.69 10.28 8.83
CA THR A 206 -2.89 10.85 7.73
C THR A 206 -3.73 11.05 6.48
N CYS A 207 -4.54 10.06 6.10
CA CYS A 207 -5.43 10.18 4.95
C CYS A 207 -6.48 11.28 5.14
N ALA A 208 -7.11 11.37 6.32
CA ALA A 208 -8.06 12.44 6.63
C ALA A 208 -7.40 13.83 6.60
N ASP A 209 -6.18 13.96 7.13
CA ASP A 209 -5.42 15.21 7.11
C ASP A 209 -5.08 15.65 5.67
N VAL A 210 -4.66 14.71 4.79
CA VAL A 210 -4.41 14.99 3.36
C VAL A 210 -5.68 15.49 2.69
N VAL A 211 -6.82 14.81 2.85
CA VAL A 211 -8.09 15.23 2.23
C VAL A 211 -8.60 16.56 2.81
N THR A 212 -8.34 16.82 4.08
CA THR A 212 -8.69 18.12 4.70
C THR A 212 -7.93 19.27 4.03
N ARG A 213 -6.64 19.07 3.73
CA ARG A 213 -5.83 20.08 3.01
C ARG A 213 -6.13 20.12 1.52
N HIS A 214 -6.38 18.95 0.93
CA HIS A 214 -6.57 18.74 -0.50
C HIS A 214 -7.87 17.95 -0.78
N PRO A 215 -9.08 18.56 -0.67
CA PRO A 215 -10.35 17.83 -0.83
C PRO A 215 -10.51 17.11 -2.18
N ARG A 216 -9.82 17.59 -3.20
CA ARG A 216 -9.83 16.99 -4.55
C ARG A 216 -9.03 15.69 -4.61
N ALA A 217 -8.06 15.49 -3.72
CA ALA A 217 -7.20 14.32 -3.66
C ALA A 217 -7.93 13.04 -3.23
N ALA A 218 -9.11 13.14 -2.63
CA ALA A 218 -9.91 11.97 -2.25
C ALA A 218 -10.27 11.08 -3.46
N GLY A 219 -10.44 11.67 -4.65
CA GLY A 219 -10.69 10.91 -5.87
C GLY A 219 -11.93 10.01 -5.77
N ARG A 220 -11.83 8.80 -6.36
CA ARG A 220 -12.84 7.75 -6.31
C ARG A 220 -12.27 6.45 -5.73
N THR A 221 -11.34 6.55 -4.79
CA THR A 221 -10.68 5.46 -4.11
C THR A 221 -11.16 5.36 -2.65
N PHE A 222 -10.55 4.48 -1.86
CA PHE A 222 -10.81 4.38 -0.42
C PHE A 222 -10.62 5.71 0.34
N MET A 223 -9.83 6.63 -0.20
CA MET A 223 -9.68 7.98 0.35
C MET A 223 -11.01 8.73 0.45
N ARG A 224 -11.94 8.48 -0.48
CA ARG A 224 -13.31 9.01 -0.40
C ARG A 224 -14.06 8.47 0.80
N ASP A 225 -13.97 7.17 1.07
CA ASP A 225 -14.65 6.53 2.23
C ASP A 225 -14.14 7.13 3.56
N ILE A 226 -12.81 7.39 3.62
CA ILE A 226 -12.19 8.05 4.77
C ILE A 226 -12.66 9.50 4.88
N ALA A 227 -12.71 10.23 3.76
CA ALA A 227 -13.15 11.61 3.73
C ALA A 227 -14.61 11.76 4.18
N GLU A 228 -15.51 10.93 3.66
CA GLU A 228 -16.93 10.92 4.04
C GLU A 228 -17.14 10.61 5.53
N ARG A 229 -16.26 9.82 6.14
CA ARG A 229 -16.38 9.41 7.56
C ARG A 229 -15.70 10.35 8.54
N TYR A 230 -14.56 10.93 8.18
CA TYR A 230 -13.66 11.58 9.12
C TYR A 230 -13.38 13.07 8.81
N VAL A 231 -13.74 13.56 7.62
CA VAL A 231 -13.50 14.97 7.25
C VAL A 231 -14.82 15.75 7.34
N LYS A 232 -14.83 16.75 8.25
CA LYS A 232 -16.00 17.59 8.44
C LYS A 232 -16.35 18.35 7.15
N ASP A 233 -17.65 18.42 6.84
CA ASP A 233 -18.20 19.17 5.69
C ASP A 233 -17.62 18.71 4.33
N TYR A 234 -17.17 17.46 4.22
CA TYR A 234 -16.73 16.88 2.96
C TYR A 234 -17.95 16.51 2.10
N HIS A 235 -18.02 17.11 0.91
CA HIS A 235 -19.09 16.86 -0.06
C HIS A 235 -18.48 16.30 -1.36
N PRO A 236 -18.49 14.99 -1.56
CA PRO A 236 -17.96 14.39 -2.78
C PRO A 236 -18.81 14.77 -4.00
N ARG A 237 -18.16 14.93 -5.13
CA ARG A 237 -18.88 15.07 -6.40
C ARG A 237 -19.62 13.78 -6.70
N ASN A 238 -20.93 13.86 -6.91
CA ASN A 238 -21.76 12.74 -7.35
C ASN A 238 -21.87 12.77 -8.88
N PHE A 239 -21.71 11.59 -9.51
CA PHE A 239 -21.80 11.47 -10.96
C PHE A 239 -23.22 11.77 -11.46
N CYS A 240 -24.26 11.27 -10.76
CA CYS A 240 -25.64 11.51 -11.15
C CYS A 240 -25.97 13.02 -11.14
N ASP A 241 -25.57 13.73 -10.06
CA ASP A 241 -25.76 15.16 -9.96
C ASP A 241 -25.05 15.93 -11.08
N ALA A 242 -23.87 15.47 -11.47
CA ALA A 242 -23.10 16.10 -12.55
C ALA A 242 -23.74 15.85 -13.92
N MET A 243 -24.27 14.63 -14.12
CA MET A 243 -24.97 14.26 -15.33
C MET A 243 -26.32 14.98 -15.47
N GLU A 244 -27.13 15.03 -14.40
CA GLU A 244 -28.42 15.72 -14.38
C GLU A 244 -28.29 17.25 -14.60
N LYS A 245 -27.15 17.83 -14.21
CA LYS A 245 -26.84 19.25 -14.40
C LYS A 245 -26.08 19.53 -15.68
N ALA A 246 -25.88 18.55 -16.55
CA ALA A 246 -25.21 18.76 -17.83
C ALA A 246 -26.00 19.77 -18.70
N PRO A 247 -25.33 20.74 -19.36
CA PRO A 247 -26.01 21.82 -20.07
C PRO A 247 -26.46 21.44 -21.49
N TYR A 248 -26.97 20.23 -21.65
CA TYR A 248 -27.42 19.70 -22.94
C TYR A 248 -28.93 19.49 -22.91
N GLU A 249 -29.59 19.84 -24.02
CA GLU A 249 -30.99 19.50 -24.25
C GLU A 249 -31.06 18.06 -24.77
N GLU A 250 -32.11 17.31 -24.33
CA GLU A 250 -32.36 15.94 -24.77
C GLU A 250 -33.48 15.87 -25.82
#